data_bd4920d27ed7404cb1a89b1a01c93cbc
#
_entry.id   bd4920d27ed7404cb1a89b1a01c93cbc
#
_cell.length_a   1.000
_cell.length_b   1.000
_cell.length_c   1.000
_cell.angle_alpha   90.00
_cell.angle_beta   90.00
_cell.angle_gamma   90.00
#
_symmetry.space_group_name_H-M   'P 1'
#
loop_
_entity.id
_entity.type
_entity.pdbx_description
1 polymer ?
#
loop_
_entity_poly.entity_id
_entity_poly.type
_entity_poly.pdbx_seq_one_letter_code
_entity_poly.pdbx_strand_id
1 'polypeptide(L)'
;MEETLYNGFRRIDFIFEGRKALLVFPEKPNANKNWLLKTEYFNAFPDFQIEMLHRGWHLAFVDNVTRWCPEEDLDRKKRFVDYISKEFGLYEKCVPVGMSCGGLIGSKFAAKYPECVSCLYLDAPVMNFLSCPAALGLAEVSLFEEFHKATGITLS
;
A
#
# COMPACT_ATOMS: atom_id res chain seq x y z
N MET A 1 -19.16 -6.49 4.72
CA MET A 1 -18.61 -5.16 4.41
C MET A 1 -19.26 -4.17 5.35
N GLU A 2 -18.48 -3.36 6.01
CA GLU A 2 -18.95 -2.29 6.88
C GLU A 2 -18.77 -0.95 6.15
N GLU A 3 -19.78 -0.07 6.21
CA GLU A 3 -19.72 1.23 5.57
C GLU A 3 -19.39 2.31 6.59
N THR A 4 -18.37 3.13 6.31
CA THR A 4 -17.87 4.20 7.17
C THR A 4 -17.53 5.44 6.32
N LEU A 5 -16.92 6.45 6.95
CA LEU A 5 -16.41 7.64 6.26
C LEU A 5 -14.91 7.80 6.46
N TYR A 6 -14.22 8.23 5.41
CA TYR A 6 -12.83 8.65 5.43
C TYR A 6 -12.72 10.10 4.95
N ASN A 7 -12.48 11.04 5.85
CA ASN A 7 -12.44 12.48 5.54
C ASN A 7 -13.66 12.97 4.72
N GLY A 8 -14.85 12.49 5.06
CA GLY A 8 -16.09 12.83 4.35
C GLY A 8 -16.41 11.95 3.14
N PHE A 9 -15.47 11.16 2.63
CA PHE A 9 -15.69 10.23 1.52
C PHE A 9 -16.26 8.91 2.01
N ARG A 10 -17.15 8.32 1.23
CA ARG A 10 -17.68 6.97 1.46
C ARG A 10 -16.56 5.96 1.48
N ARG A 11 -16.49 5.12 2.50
CA ARG A 11 -15.52 4.05 2.68
C ARG A 11 -16.23 2.75 3.00
N ILE A 12 -15.75 1.66 2.45
CA ILE A 12 -16.13 0.31 2.85
C ILE A 12 -14.92 -0.42 3.44
N ASP A 13 -15.15 -1.11 4.54
CA ASP A 13 -14.17 -1.98 5.20
C ASP A 13 -14.60 -3.44 5.03
N PHE A 14 -13.65 -4.31 4.74
CA PHE A 14 -13.90 -5.73 4.51
C PHE A 14 -12.66 -6.58 4.83
N ILE A 15 -12.81 -7.89 4.80
CA ILE A 15 -11.68 -8.83 4.92
C ILE A 15 -11.35 -9.39 3.55
N PHE A 16 -10.10 -9.30 3.17
CA PHE A 16 -9.55 -9.90 1.95
C PHE A 16 -8.44 -10.88 2.33
N GLU A 17 -8.64 -12.17 2.05
CA GLU A 17 -7.70 -13.26 2.40
C GLU A 17 -7.20 -13.19 3.86
N GLY A 18 -8.13 -12.99 4.81
CA GLY A 18 -7.85 -12.92 6.24
C GLY A 18 -7.22 -11.61 6.73
N ARG A 19 -7.05 -10.60 5.85
CA ARG A 19 -6.50 -9.29 6.17
C ARG A 19 -7.55 -8.20 6.08
N LYS A 20 -7.42 -7.17 6.92
CA LYS A 20 -8.25 -5.97 6.80
C LYS A 20 -7.96 -5.29 5.47
N ALA A 21 -9.00 -4.93 4.78
CA ALA A 21 -8.94 -4.20 3.52
C ALA A 21 -10.01 -3.13 3.49
N LEU A 22 -9.80 -2.11 2.67
CA LEU A 22 -10.76 -1.04 2.50
C LEU A 22 -10.70 -0.46 1.09
N LEU A 23 -11.80 0.17 0.72
CA LEU A 23 -11.92 0.99 -0.50
C LEU A 23 -12.66 2.27 -0.17
N VAL A 24 -12.07 3.41 -0.55
CA VAL A 24 -12.66 4.75 -0.43
C VAL A 24 -13.10 5.22 -1.81
N PHE A 25 -14.31 5.73 -1.88
CA PHE A 25 -14.93 6.18 -3.12
C PHE A 25 -14.88 7.70 -3.22
N PRO A 26 -14.49 8.27 -4.35
CA PRO A 26 -14.68 9.69 -4.61
C PRO A 26 -16.16 10.01 -4.73
N GLU A 27 -16.56 11.27 -4.49
CA GLU A 27 -17.92 11.71 -4.74
C GLU A 27 -18.33 11.49 -6.21
N LYS A 28 -17.41 11.79 -7.13
CA LYS A 28 -17.63 11.66 -8.55
C LYS A 28 -16.42 10.99 -9.21
N PRO A 29 -16.54 9.70 -9.55
CA PRO A 29 -15.44 8.98 -10.20
C PRO A 29 -15.01 9.62 -11.52
N ASN A 30 -13.69 9.63 -11.79
CA ASN A 30 -13.17 10.03 -13.09
C ASN A 30 -13.55 9.00 -14.17
N ALA A 31 -13.50 9.43 -15.44
CA ALA A 31 -13.96 8.62 -16.58
C ALA A 31 -13.24 7.25 -16.69
N ASN A 32 -11.96 7.19 -16.33
CA ASN A 32 -11.15 5.97 -16.42
C ASN A 32 -11.25 5.11 -15.15
N LYS A 33 -11.93 5.59 -14.10
CA LYS A 33 -12.02 4.90 -12.79
C LYS A 33 -10.66 4.54 -12.22
N ASN A 34 -9.71 5.47 -12.35
CA ASN A 34 -8.36 5.33 -11.80
C ASN A 34 -8.39 5.25 -10.27
N TRP A 35 -7.37 4.61 -9.70
CA TRP A 35 -7.30 4.40 -8.28
C TRP A 35 -5.87 4.28 -7.74
N LEU A 36 -5.74 4.59 -6.45
CA LEU A 36 -4.52 4.51 -5.68
C LEU A 36 -4.52 3.25 -4.82
N LEU A 37 -3.39 2.57 -4.74
CA LEU A 37 -3.11 1.51 -3.76
C LEU A 37 -2.16 2.07 -2.71
N LYS A 38 -2.67 2.47 -1.53
CA LYS A 38 -1.79 2.79 -0.40
C LYS A 38 -1.11 1.53 0.07
N THR A 39 0.22 1.52 0.14
CA THR A 39 0.99 0.29 0.35
C THR A 39 1.27 0.00 1.82
N GLU A 40 1.35 1.04 2.67
CA GLU A 40 1.52 0.96 4.13
C GLU A 40 1.09 2.27 4.77
N TYR A 41 0.93 2.32 6.11
CA TYR A 41 0.62 3.52 6.88
C TYR A 41 -0.58 4.30 6.35
N PHE A 42 -1.74 3.62 6.22
CA PHE A 42 -2.93 4.16 5.54
C PHE A 42 -3.28 5.59 5.93
N ASN A 43 -3.26 5.90 7.23
CA ASN A 43 -3.67 7.22 7.76
C ASN A 43 -2.54 8.25 7.82
N ALA A 44 -1.29 7.88 7.49
CA ALA A 44 -0.17 8.80 7.58
C ALA A 44 -0.08 9.70 6.34
N PHE A 45 0.08 11.02 6.58
CA PHE A 45 0.25 12.04 5.54
C PHE A 45 -0.79 11.93 4.42
N PRO A 46 -2.09 12.13 4.73
CA PRO A 46 -3.17 11.80 3.84
C PRO A 46 -3.45 12.83 2.74
N ASP A 47 -2.78 13.98 2.73
CA ASP A 47 -3.13 15.12 1.87
C ASP A 47 -3.15 14.76 0.38
N PHE A 48 -2.14 14.01 -0.08
CA PHE A 48 -2.08 13.57 -1.48
C PHE A 48 -3.28 12.68 -1.85
N GLN A 49 -3.58 11.66 -1.03
CA GLN A 49 -4.70 10.78 -1.35
C GLN A 49 -6.06 11.47 -1.23
N ILE A 50 -6.22 12.42 -0.30
CA ILE A 50 -7.44 13.22 -0.18
C ILE A 50 -7.63 14.10 -1.43
N GLU A 51 -6.57 14.77 -1.89
CA GLU A 51 -6.62 15.56 -3.13
C GLU A 51 -7.00 14.69 -4.33
N MET A 52 -6.45 13.45 -4.42
CA MET A 52 -6.79 12.54 -5.51
C MET A 52 -8.23 12.04 -5.43
N LEU A 53 -8.80 11.84 -4.23
CA LEU A 53 -10.22 11.55 -4.04
C LEU A 53 -11.09 12.70 -4.57
N HIS A 54 -10.74 13.96 -4.28
CA HIS A 54 -11.43 15.13 -4.86
C HIS A 54 -11.36 15.17 -6.39
N ARG A 55 -10.28 14.66 -6.98
CA ARG A 55 -10.11 14.51 -8.45
C ARG A 55 -10.78 13.29 -9.04
N GLY A 56 -11.59 12.57 -8.26
CA GLY A 56 -12.35 11.42 -8.73
C GLY A 56 -11.59 10.09 -8.75
N TRP A 57 -10.45 9.99 -8.07
CA TRP A 57 -9.72 8.74 -7.93
C TRP A 57 -10.24 7.94 -6.73
N HIS A 58 -10.29 6.63 -6.84
CA HIS A 58 -10.54 5.76 -5.68
C HIS A 58 -9.24 5.53 -4.91
N LEU A 59 -9.36 5.11 -3.64
CA LEU A 59 -8.23 4.77 -2.79
C LEU A 59 -8.48 3.43 -2.12
N ALA A 60 -7.58 2.48 -2.31
CA ALA A 60 -7.65 1.16 -1.72
C ALA A 60 -6.44 0.85 -0.84
N PHE A 61 -6.64 -0.08 0.10
CA PHE A 61 -5.60 -0.57 0.99
C PHE A 61 -5.90 -2.01 1.41
N VAL A 62 -4.86 -2.80 1.60
CA VAL A 62 -4.91 -4.11 2.26
C VAL A 62 -3.73 -4.24 3.21
N ASP A 63 -4.00 -4.68 4.45
CA ASP A 63 -2.99 -4.85 5.49
C ASP A 63 -1.88 -5.81 5.06
N ASN A 64 -0.64 -5.46 5.39
CA ASN A 64 0.52 -6.33 5.29
C ASN A 64 0.66 -7.23 6.52
N VAL A 65 1.37 -8.34 6.38
CA VAL A 65 1.84 -9.14 7.52
C VAL A 65 2.87 -8.35 8.31
N THR A 66 3.80 -7.71 7.59
CA THR A 66 4.76 -6.79 8.16
C THR A 66 5.05 -5.65 7.18
N ARG A 67 5.57 -4.52 7.69
CA ARG A 67 6.02 -3.38 6.86
C ARG A 67 7.20 -3.72 5.92
N TRP A 68 7.86 -4.84 6.12
CA TRP A 68 8.96 -5.33 5.28
C TRP A 68 8.49 -6.12 4.06
N CYS A 69 7.20 -6.42 4.01
CA CYS A 69 6.48 -7.03 2.89
C CYS A 69 7.17 -8.28 2.33
N PRO A 70 7.00 -9.43 2.98
CA PRO A 70 7.43 -10.72 2.44
C PRO A 70 6.73 -11.02 1.10
N GLU A 71 7.25 -11.97 0.36
CA GLU A 71 6.74 -12.34 -0.97
C GLU A 71 5.24 -12.64 -0.99
N GLU A 72 4.74 -13.30 0.06
CA GLU A 72 3.31 -13.60 0.21
C GLU A 72 2.44 -12.32 0.25
N ASP A 73 2.92 -11.24 0.86
CA ASP A 73 2.20 -9.96 0.90
C ASP A 73 2.17 -9.29 -0.49
N LEU A 74 3.24 -9.43 -1.28
CA LEU A 74 3.25 -8.95 -2.67
C LEU A 74 2.25 -9.72 -3.53
N ASP A 75 2.23 -11.06 -3.38
CA ASP A 75 1.31 -11.93 -4.13
C ASP A 75 -0.15 -11.66 -3.73
N ARG A 76 -0.42 -11.41 -2.44
CA ARG A 76 -1.74 -10.97 -1.97
C ARG A 76 -2.13 -9.61 -2.56
N LYS A 77 -1.22 -8.65 -2.64
CA LYS A 77 -1.49 -7.35 -3.27
C LYS A 77 -1.83 -7.50 -4.74
N LYS A 78 -1.16 -8.39 -5.46
CA LYS A 78 -1.50 -8.69 -6.85
C LYS A 78 -2.94 -9.20 -6.97
N ARG A 79 -3.31 -10.21 -6.17
CA ARG A 79 -4.68 -10.72 -6.15
C ARG A 79 -5.70 -9.67 -5.68
N PHE A 80 -5.28 -8.78 -4.78
CA PHE A 80 -6.12 -7.67 -4.34
C PHE A 80 -6.35 -6.65 -5.47
N VAL A 81 -5.35 -6.33 -6.27
CA VAL A 81 -5.51 -5.48 -7.47
C VAL A 81 -6.51 -6.08 -8.43
N ASP A 82 -6.38 -7.37 -8.74
CA ASP A 82 -7.33 -8.08 -9.61
C ASP A 82 -8.76 -8.05 -9.04
N TYR A 83 -8.89 -8.28 -7.73
CA TYR A 83 -10.17 -8.24 -7.03
C TYR A 83 -10.83 -6.86 -7.09
N ILE A 84 -10.09 -5.79 -6.74
CA ILE A 84 -10.60 -4.42 -6.76
C ILE A 84 -11.02 -4.01 -8.17
N SER A 85 -10.20 -4.31 -9.17
CA SER A 85 -10.51 -3.97 -10.57
C SER A 85 -11.76 -4.70 -11.05
N LYS A 86 -11.89 -5.98 -10.77
CA LYS A 86 -13.01 -6.82 -11.24
C LYS A 86 -14.30 -6.52 -10.48
N GLU A 87 -14.24 -6.52 -9.14
CA GLU A 87 -15.42 -6.43 -8.28
C GLU A 87 -16.05 -5.04 -8.31
N PHE A 88 -15.21 -4.00 -8.34
CA PHE A 88 -15.67 -2.60 -8.33
C PHE A 88 -15.60 -1.93 -9.70
N GLY A 89 -15.16 -2.65 -10.74
CA GLY A 89 -15.07 -2.15 -12.10
C GLY A 89 -14.07 -0.98 -12.22
N LEU A 90 -12.99 -0.99 -11.43
CA LEU A 90 -11.95 0.03 -11.50
C LEU A 90 -10.92 -0.31 -12.58
N TYR A 91 -10.07 0.68 -12.93
CA TYR A 91 -9.03 0.47 -13.92
C TYR A 91 -8.13 -0.72 -13.54
N GLU A 92 -7.70 -1.51 -14.51
CA GLU A 92 -6.92 -2.75 -14.29
C GLU A 92 -5.56 -2.54 -13.62
N LYS A 93 -5.02 -1.32 -13.71
CA LYS A 93 -3.76 -0.94 -13.10
C LYS A 93 -3.99 0.09 -12.00
N CYS A 94 -3.29 -0.08 -10.89
CA CYS A 94 -3.29 0.88 -9.80
C CYS A 94 -2.09 1.84 -9.87
N VAL A 95 -2.12 2.86 -9.01
CA VAL A 95 -0.96 3.67 -8.65
C VAL A 95 -0.59 3.31 -7.21
N PRO A 96 0.47 2.52 -6.97
CA PRO A 96 0.99 2.33 -5.63
C PRO A 96 1.47 3.66 -5.04
N VAL A 97 1.02 3.97 -3.83
CA VAL A 97 1.39 5.17 -3.06
C VAL A 97 2.13 4.71 -1.82
N GLY A 98 3.44 4.94 -1.79
CA GLY A 98 4.31 4.44 -0.75
C GLY A 98 5.14 5.51 -0.07
N MET A 99 5.05 5.57 1.27
CA MET A 99 5.89 6.39 2.12
C MET A 99 6.75 5.49 3.02
N SER A 100 8.02 5.83 3.22
CA SER A 100 8.93 5.07 4.09
C SER A 100 8.98 3.59 3.71
N CYS A 101 8.66 2.65 4.60
CA CYS A 101 8.53 1.22 4.28
C CYS A 101 7.43 0.95 3.23
N GLY A 102 6.39 1.77 3.17
CA GLY A 102 5.41 1.71 2.09
C GLY A 102 6.03 1.97 0.72
N GLY A 103 7.05 2.82 0.64
CA GLY A 103 7.82 3.04 -0.58
C GLY A 103 8.63 1.82 -1.00
N LEU A 104 9.24 1.11 -0.04
CA LEU A 104 9.87 -0.18 -0.29
C LEU A 104 8.86 -1.18 -0.86
N ILE A 105 7.67 -1.29 -0.24
CA ILE A 105 6.60 -2.19 -0.67
C ILE A 105 6.16 -1.85 -2.09
N GLY A 106 5.88 -0.56 -2.36
CA GLY A 106 5.48 -0.10 -3.69
C GLY A 106 6.50 -0.41 -4.77
N SER A 107 7.79 -0.21 -4.46
CA SER A 107 8.89 -0.52 -5.37
C SER A 107 9.02 -2.02 -5.64
N LYS A 108 8.97 -2.87 -4.60
CA LYS A 108 8.97 -4.33 -4.74
C LYS A 108 7.77 -4.81 -5.55
N PHE A 109 6.57 -4.25 -5.29
CA PHE A 109 5.36 -4.60 -6.00
C PHE A 109 5.46 -4.23 -7.48
N ALA A 110 5.89 -3.02 -7.81
CA ALA A 110 6.06 -2.57 -9.19
C ALA A 110 7.12 -3.37 -9.95
N ALA A 111 8.19 -3.80 -9.27
CA ALA A 111 9.22 -4.65 -9.86
C ALA A 111 8.72 -6.07 -10.15
N LYS A 112 7.89 -6.64 -9.26
CA LYS A 112 7.39 -8.01 -9.40
C LYS A 112 6.17 -8.11 -10.34
N TYR A 113 5.29 -7.10 -10.31
CA TYR A 113 4.01 -7.07 -11.04
C TYR A 113 3.83 -5.76 -11.83
N PRO A 114 4.73 -5.45 -12.78
CA PRO A 114 4.66 -4.20 -13.55
C PRO A 114 3.37 -4.07 -14.36
N GLU A 115 2.74 -5.17 -14.72
CA GLU A 115 1.46 -5.19 -15.43
C GLU A 115 0.31 -4.63 -14.59
N CYS A 116 0.41 -4.66 -13.25
CA CYS A 116 -0.58 -4.13 -12.31
C CYS A 116 -0.40 -2.64 -11.99
N VAL A 117 0.66 -2.00 -12.52
CA VAL A 117 1.07 -0.66 -12.12
C VAL A 117 1.03 0.29 -13.32
N SER A 118 0.32 1.42 -13.17
CA SER A 118 0.30 2.48 -14.19
C SER A 118 1.40 3.51 -13.96
N CYS A 119 1.64 3.89 -12.72
CA CYS A 119 2.80 4.66 -12.27
C CYS A 119 3.03 4.41 -10.77
N LEU A 120 4.14 4.90 -10.24
CA LEU A 120 4.54 4.70 -8.84
C LEU A 120 4.77 6.06 -8.18
N TYR A 121 4.07 6.31 -7.07
CA TYR A 121 4.28 7.49 -6.24
C TYR A 121 5.04 7.10 -4.97
N LEU A 122 6.23 7.69 -4.79
CA LEU A 122 7.11 7.41 -3.64
C LEU A 122 7.40 8.69 -2.86
N ASP A 123 7.25 8.61 -1.56
CA ASP A 123 7.62 9.67 -0.62
C ASP A 123 8.59 9.11 0.42
N ALA A 124 9.81 9.65 0.44
CA ALA A 124 10.89 9.22 1.34
C ALA A 124 10.99 7.70 1.50
N PRO A 125 11.10 6.92 0.38
CA PRO A 125 11.04 5.47 0.44
C PRO A 125 12.27 4.87 1.13
N VAL A 126 12.08 3.75 1.83
CA VAL A 126 13.18 2.93 2.33
C VAL A 126 13.79 2.17 1.15
N MET A 127 14.90 2.67 0.62
CA MET A 127 15.61 2.08 -0.53
C MET A 127 16.97 1.50 -0.14
N ASN A 128 17.41 1.73 1.09
CA ASN A 128 18.69 1.22 1.60
C ASN A 128 18.50 0.55 2.96
N PHE A 129 18.63 -0.77 2.98
CA PHE A 129 18.49 -1.55 4.23
C PHE A 129 19.56 -1.24 5.27
N LEU A 130 20.73 -0.75 4.87
CA LEU A 130 21.79 -0.36 5.82
C LEU A 130 21.40 0.85 6.67
N SER A 131 20.50 1.69 6.20
CA SER A 131 19.98 2.84 6.97
C SER A 131 18.80 2.48 7.86
N CYS A 132 18.23 1.28 7.74
CA CYS A 132 17.05 0.89 8.46
C CYS A 132 17.39 0.39 9.87
N PRO A 133 17.34 -0.87 10.19
CA PRO A 133 17.35 -1.28 11.58
C PRO A 133 18.77 -1.37 12.11
N ALA A 134 19.14 -0.55 13.06
CA ALA A 134 20.35 -0.66 13.89
C ALA A 134 21.71 -0.83 13.18
N ALA A 135 21.74 -0.99 11.86
CA ALA A 135 22.98 -1.24 11.10
C ALA A 135 24.00 -0.11 11.29
N LEU A 136 23.53 1.12 11.52
CA LEU A 136 24.36 2.28 11.82
C LEU A 136 24.04 2.87 13.20
N GLY A 137 23.37 2.11 14.08
CA GLY A 137 23.00 2.56 15.44
C GLY A 137 21.88 3.60 15.47
N LEU A 138 21.12 3.78 14.38
CA LEU A 138 20.10 4.82 14.25
C LEU A 138 18.68 4.31 14.45
N ALA A 139 18.46 2.98 14.44
CA ALA A 139 17.14 2.41 14.62
C ALA A 139 17.02 1.68 15.96
N GLU A 140 15.79 1.59 16.48
CA GLU A 140 15.50 0.83 17.68
C GLU A 140 15.72 -0.67 17.48
N VAL A 141 16.13 -1.36 18.54
CA VAL A 141 16.37 -2.83 18.52
C VAL A 141 15.13 -3.60 18.05
N SER A 142 13.93 -3.14 18.45
CA SER A 142 12.65 -3.74 18.03
C SER A 142 12.46 -3.77 16.52
N LEU A 143 12.90 -2.74 15.80
CA LEU A 143 12.84 -2.70 14.32
C LEU A 143 13.81 -3.68 13.68
N PHE A 144 14.97 -3.90 14.29
CA PHE A 144 15.92 -4.91 13.81
C PHE A 144 15.36 -6.32 13.98
N GLU A 145 14.77 -6.64 15.12
CA GLU A 145 14.16 -7.95 15.36
C GLU A 145 13.01 -8.22 14.40
N GLU A 146 12.15 -7.22 14.16
CA GLU A 146 11.06 -7.29 13.18
C GLU A 146 11.61 -7.53 11.77
N PHE A 147 12.63 -6.77 11.36
CA PHE A 147 13.29 -6.90 10.07
C PHE A 147 13.91 -8.29 9.88
N HIS A 148 14.70 -8.73 10.87
CA HIS A 148 15.32 -10.07 10.84
C HIS A 148 14.29 -11.18 10.73
N LYS A 149 13.22 -11.11 11.54
CA LYS A 149 12.12 -12.09 11.50
C LYS A 149 11.42 -12.12 10.15
N ALA A 150 11.24 -10.96 9.52
CA ALA A 150 10.53 -10.86 8.24
C ALA A 150 11.37 -11.27 7.03
N THR A 151 12.69 -11.07 7.09
CA THR A 151 13.58 -11.24 5.93
C THR A 151 14.57 -12.39 6.06
N GLY A 152 14.83 -12.86 7.28
CA GLY A 152 15.90 -13.83 7.58
C GLY A 152 17.31 -13.26 7.49
N ILE A 153 17.47 -11.96 7.20
CA ILE A 153 18.77 -11.30 7.07
C ILE A 153 19.33 -11.00 8.46
N THR A 154 20.54 -11.47 8.73
CA THR A 154 21.34 -11.12 9.92
C THR A 154 22.42 -10.13 9.53
N LEU A 155 22.64 -9.14 10.40
CA LEU A 155 23.83 -8.31 10.32
C LEU A 155 24.97 -9.06 11.04
N SER A 156 25.93 -9.54 10.31
CA SER A 156 27.16 -10.13 10.85
C SER A 156 28.22 -9.06 11.09
#